data_0a7276e4e79ac17b464c123f051accda
#
_entry.id   0a7276e4e79ac17b464c123f051accda
#
_cell.length_a   1.000
_cell.length_b   1.000
_cell.length_c   1.000
_cell.angle_alpha   90.00
_cell.angle_beta   90.00
_cell.angle_gamma   90.00
#
_symmetry.space_group_name_H-M   'P 1'
#
loop_
_entity.id
_entity.type
_entity.pdbx_description
1 polymer ?
#
loop_
_entity_poly.entity_id
_entity_poly.type
_entity_poly.pdbx_seq_one_letter_code
_entity_poly.pdbx_strand_id
1 'polypeptide(L)'
;VCLKKEKSKKSKKALLIFISVVIVIAVAVATANFFSVQNLLEKGNSYSKIEFENQLVPEKDENGNWYFTTDGDFKVMQLTDIHIGGGFMSRDVDEKALNAVAAMVMREKPDLVIATGDIAFPVPYTAGTFNNHSGAKAFANLMESLGVYWDVTFGNHDAEAYSYFDRKAMGEFYESEEFKYCLFQSGPEDVDGYGNHTIEVKNSKGIITQA
;
A
#
# COMPACT_ATOMS: atom_id res chain seq x y z
N VAL A 1 -46.73 41.41 -2.09
CA VAL A 1 -45.52 41.41 -1.21
C VAL A 1 -45.53 40.24 -0.25
N CYS A 2 -46.65 39.82 0.34
CA CYS A 2 -46.75 38.72 1.31
C CYS A 2 -46.41 37.34 0.71
N LEU A 3 -46.96 36.99 -0.45
CA LEU A 3 -46.71 35.69 -1.14
C LEU A 3 -45.27 35.53 -1.60
N LYS A 4 -44.54 36.61 -1.93
CA LYS A 4 -43.12 36.57 -2.32
C LYS A 4 -42.22 36.26 -1.12
N LYS A 5 -42.58 36.74 0.09
CA LYS A 5 -41.86 36.50 1.35
C LYS A 5 -42.04 35.08 1.87
N GLU A 6 -43.22 34.50 1.66
CA GLU A 6 -43.55 33.13 2.05
C GLU A 6 -42.87 32.07 1.16
N LYS A 7 -42.86 32.29 -0.19
CA LYS A 7 -42.06 31.46 -1.12
C LYS A 7 -40.57 31.48 -0.81
N SER A 8 -40.01 32.67 -0.45
CA SER A 8 -38.60 32.78 -0.06
C SER A 8 -38.27 32.00 1.25
N LYS A 9 -39.16 32.00 2.24
CA LYS A 9 -38.97 31.22 3.49
C LYS A 9 -39.03 29.72 3.24
N LYS A 10 -39.98 29.23 2.42
CA LYS A 10 -40.10 27.83 2.03
C LYS A 10 -38.86 27.36 1.27
N SER A 11 -38.34 28.15 0.32
CA SER A 11 -37.11 27.86 -0.43
C SER A 11 -35.88 27.79 0.47
N LYS A 12 -35.72 28.71 1.44
CA LYS A 12 -34.61 28.66 2.41
C LYS A 12 -34.68 27.44 3.31
N LYS A 13 -35.88 27.06 3.77
CA LYS A 13 -36.08 25.85 4.58
C LYS A 13 -35.74 24.57 3.79
N ALA A 14 -36.16 24.48 2.52
CA ALA A 14 -35.82 23.35 1.65
C ALA A 14 -34.33 23.28 1.38
N LEU A 15 -33.65 24.41 1.17
CA LEU A 15 -32.18 24.44 1.01
C LEU A 15 -31.47 23.98 2.28
N LEU A 16 -31.90 24.40 3.46
CA LEU A 16 -31.32 23.98 4.73
C LEU A 16 -31.48 22.47 4.96
N ILE A 17 -32.68 21.93 4.64
CA ILE A 17 -32.93 20.48 4.73
C ILE A 17 -32.00 19.73 3.77
N PHE A 18 -31.88 20.19 2.52
CA PHE A 18 -30.97 19.60 1.53
C PHE A 18 -29.52 19.59 2.01
N ILE A 19 -29.01 20.73 2.50
CA ILE A 19 -27.65 20.84 3.03
C ILE A 19 -27.48 19.88 4.23
N SER A 20 -28.45 19.80 5.14
CA SER A 20 -28.39 18.89 6.30
C SER A 20 -28.31 17.42 5.85
N VAL A 21 -29.09 17.03 4.86
CA VAL A 21 -29.06 15.67 4.29
C VAL A 21 -27.70 15.37 3.67
N VAL A 22 -27.15 16.30 2.88
CA VAL A 22 -25.82 16.15 2.27
C VAL A 22 -24.74 15.98 3.35
N ILE A 23 -24.78 16.80 4.41
CA ILE A 23 -23.85 16.69 5.53
C ILE A 23 -23.95 15.30 6.21
N VAL A 24 -25.17 14.84 6.48
CA VAL A 24 -25.38 13.51 7.12
C VAL A 24 -24.83 12.39 6.25
N ILE A 25 -25.07 12.44 4.94
CA ILE A 25 -24.51 11.45 4.00
C ILE A 25 -22.98 11.53 3.98
N ALA A 26 -22.39 12.72 3.92
CA ALA A 26 -20.94 12.88 3.93
C ALA A 26 -20.29 12.32 5.20
N VAL A 27 -20.91 12.60 6.36
CA VAL A 27 -20.45 12.05 7.65
C VAL A 27 -20.57 10.52 7.67
N ALA A 28 -21.68 9.96 7.18
CA ALA A 28 -21.87 8.52 7.11
C ALA A 28 -20.83 7.83 6.23
N VAL A 29 -20.53 8.40 5.04
CA VAL A 29 -19.52 7.88 4.14
C VAL A 29 -18.12 7.99 4.75
N ALA A 30 -17.78 9.13 5.36
CA ALA A 30 -16.49 9.30 6.04
C ALA A 30 -16.31 8.28 7.19
N THR A 31 -17.37 8.06 7.96
CA THR A 31 -17.36 7.08 9.05
C THR A 31 -17.20 5.65 8.52
N ALA A 32 -17.93 5.29 7.47
CA ALA A 32 -17.80 3.99 6.82
C ALA A 32 -16.39 3.76 6.29
N ASN A 33 -15.80 4.74 5.62
CA ASN A 33 -14.40 4.66 5.17
C ASN A 33 -13.43 4.51 6.34
N PHE A 34 -13.59 5.28 7.40
CA PHE A 34 -12.72 5.19 8.57
C PHE A 34 -12.69 3.76 9.14
N PHE A 35 -13.86 3.17 9.42
CA PHE A 35 -13.91 1.81 9.94
C PHE A 35 -13.43 0.76 8.93
N SER A 36 -13.71 0.94 7.65
CA SER A 36 -13.21 0.03 6.61
C SER A 36 -11.69 0.03 6.55
N VAL A 37 -11.06 1.20 6.59
CA VAL A 37 -9.59 1.33 6.63
C VAL A 37 -9.03 0.65 7.87
N GLN A 38 -9.58 0.90 9.07
CA GLN A 38 -9.10 0.26 10.30
C GLN A 38 -9.17 -1.28 10.20
N ASN A 39 -10.30 -1.82 9.76
CA ASN A 39 -10.45 -3.27 9.58
C ASN A 39 -9.45 -3.84 8.55
N LEU A 40 -9.19 -3.11 7.46
CA LEU A 40 -8.23 -3.53 6.45
C LEU A 40 -6.79 -3.56 6.99
N LEU A 41 -6.41 -2.53 7.75
CA LEU A 41 -5.10 -2.47 8.39
C LEU A 41 -4.93 -3.56 9.47
N GLU A 42 -5.97 -3.79 10.28
CA GLU A 42 -6.01 -4.89 11.25
C GLU A 42 -5.90 -6.25 10.53
N LYS A 43 -6.57 -6.41 9.39
CA LYS A 43 -6.44 -7.61 8.56
C LYS A 43 -5.00 -7.80 8.09
N GLY A 44 -4.33 -6.77 7.58
CA GLY A 44 -2.91 -6.81 7.21
C GLY A 44 -2.02 -7.28 8.37
N ASN A 45 -2.31 -6.83 9.59
CA ASN A 45 -1.58 -7.20 10.81
C ASN A 45 -1.94 -8.56 11.40
N SER A 46 -2.96 -9.25 10.89
CA SER A 46 -3.51 -10.46 11.50
C SER A 46 -2.83 -11.77 11.07
N TYR A 47 -1.94 -11.71 10.10
CA TYR A 47 -1.27 -12.91 9.58
C TYR A 47 -0.14 -13.36 10.50
N SER A 48 0.04 -14.69 10.60
CA SER A 48 1.14 -15.26 11.38
C SER A 48 2.45 -15.15 10.65
N LYS A 49 3.49 -14.84 11.40
CA LYS A 49 4.86 -14.82 10.87
C LYS A 49 5.23 -16.18 10.29
N ILE A 50 5.90 -16.16 9.14
CA ILE A 50 6.42 -17.37 8.49
C ILE A 50 7.61 -17.88 9.28
N GLU A 51 7.63 -19.18 9.56
CA GLU A 51 8.80 -19.87 10.07
C GLU A 51 9.69 -20.31 8.90
N PHE A 52 10.84 -19.67 8.79
CA PHE A 52 11.88 -20.05 7.84
C PHE A 52 12.89 -20.96 8.55
N GLU A 53 13.34 -22.01 7.87
CA GLU A 53 14.44 -22.84 8.39
C GLU A 53 15.76 -22.05 8.42
N ASN A 54 16.04 -21.30 7.36
CA ASN A 54 17.21 -20.43 7.21
C ASN A 54 16.78 -19.17 6.44
N GLN A 55 16.26 -18.16 7.12
CA GLN A 55 15.94 -16.89 6.48
C GLN A 55 17.23 -16.14 6.16
N LEU A 56 17.45 -15.81 4.90
CA LEU A 56 18.52 -14.92 4.50
C LEU A 56 18.19 -13.50 5.02
N VAL A 57 19.20 -12.85 5.60
CA VAL A 57 19.07 -11.49 6.15
C VAL A 57 19.89 -10.56 5.28
N PRO A 58 19.28 -9.53 4.69
CA PRO A 58 20.03 -8.57 3.88
C PRO A 58 20.89 -7.66 4.75
N GLU A 59 22.00 -7.23 4.18
CA GLU A 59 22.92 -6.27 4.76
C GLU A 59 23.05 -5.05 3.84
N LYS A 60 23.59 -3.95 4.35
CA LYS A 60 23.94 -2.78 3.53
C LYS A 60 25.45 -2.75 3.28
N ASP A 61 25.83 -2.45 2.04
CA ASP A 61 27.21 -2.19 1.69
C ASP A 61 27.66 -0.78 2.18
N GLU A 62 28.91 -0.42 1.91
CA GLU A 62 29.48 0.89 2.28
C GLU A 62 28.81 2.10 1.60
N ASN A 63 28.07 1.86 0.50
CA ASN A 63 27.30 2.86 -0.22
C ASN A 63 25.83 2.90 0.23
N GLY A 64 25.41 1.99 1.13
CA GLY A 64 24.05 1.88 1.64
C GLY A 64 23.13 1.02 0.77
N ASN A 65 23.62 0.34 -0.25
CA ASN A 65 22.83 -0.57 -1.08
C ASN A 65 22.60 -1.90 -0.38
N TRP A 66 21.40 -2.45 -0.53
CA TRP A 66 21.05 -3.73 0.03
C TRP A 66 21.69 -4.90 -0.74
N TYR A 67 22.16 -5.90 -0.01
CA TYR A 67 22.56 -7.17 -0.61
C TYR A 67 22.23 -8.36 0.28
N PHE A 68 22.02 -9.51 -0.34
CA PHE A 68 21.92 -10.80 0.30
C PHE A 68 23.19 -11.63 0.01
N THR A 69 23.53 -12.52 0.92
CA THR A 69 24.64 -13.46 0.72
C THR A 69 24.15 -14.90 0.75
N THR A 70 24.36 -15.65 -0.33
CA THR A 70 24.06 -17.08 -0.40
C THR A 70 24.91 -17.78 -1.46
N ASP A 71 25.29 -19.03 -1.17
CA ASP A 71 25.87 -19.96 -2.15
C ASP A 71 24.82 -20.94 -2.72
N GLY A 72 23.59 -20.86 -2.24
CA GLY A 72 22.45 -21.65 -2.70
C GLY A 72 21.51 -20.87 -3.60
N ASP A 73 20.32 -21.42 -3.78
CA ASP A 73 19.25 -20.75 -4.52
C ASP A 73 18.76 -19.49 -3.79
N PHE A 74 18.42 -18.46 -4.54
CA PHE A 74 17.74 -17.24 -4.06
C PHE A 74 16.38 -17.14 -4.72
N LYS A 75 15.32 -17.23 -3.91
CA LYS A 75 13.94 -17.25 -4.41
C LYS A 75 13.33 -15.86 -4.35
N VAL A 76 13.01 -15.28 -5.50
CA VAL A 76 12.26 -14.05 -5.63
C VAL A 76 10.82 -14.34 -6.03
N MET A 77 9.87 -13.73 -5.32
CA MET A 77 8.46 -13.73 -5.72
C MET A 77 8.10 -12.36 -6.26
N GLN A 78 7.72 -12.29 -7.52
CA GLN A 78 7.16 -11.09 -8.11
C GLN A 78 5.65 -11.07 -7.94
N LEU A 79 5.12 -9.93 -7.46
CA LEU A 79 3.70 -9.62 -7.38
C LEU A 79 3.44 -8.35 -8.20
N THR A 80 2.30 -8.27 -8.87
CA THR A 80 1.90 -7.08 -9.64
C THR A 80 0.39 -6.93 -9.62
N ASP A 81 -0.12 -5.73 -9.85
CA ASP A 81 -1.54 -5.45 -10.05
C ASP A 81 -2.46 -5.97 -8.94
N ILE A 82 -2.07 -5.77 -7.68
CA ILE A 82 -2.84 -6.23 -6.52
C ILE A 82 -4.12 -5.42 -6.38
N HIS A 83 -4.07 -4.12 -6.74
CA HIS A 83 -5.20 -3.19 -6.82
C HIS A 83 -6.03 -3.10 -5.54
N ILE A 84 -5.40 -2.94 -4.39
CA ILE A 84 -6.09 -2.73 -3.11
C ILE A 84 -6.75 -1.35 -3.14
N GLY A 85 -8.09 -1.32 -3.09
CA GLY A 85 -8.86 -0.08 -3.15
C GLY A 85 -8.78 0.75 -1.86
N GLY A 86 -8.67 0.11 -0.72
CA GLY A 86 -8.46 0.75 0.59
C GLY A 86 -9.67 1.52 1.13
N GLY A 87 -10.88 1.32 0.60
CA GLY A 87 -12.09 2.02 0.99
C GLY A 87 -13.27 1.10 1.34
N PHE A 88 -14.39 1.71 1.73
CA PHE A 88 -15.54 0.93 2.20
C PHE A 88 -16.26 0.13 1.11
N MET A 89 -16.11 0.52 -0.16
CA MET A 89 -16.73 -0.17 -1.29
C MET A 89 -15.91 -1.36 -1.80
N SER A 90 -14.59 -1.37 -1.57
CA SER A 90 -13.67 -2.43 -2.03
C SER A 90 -13.35 -3.49 -0.96
N ARG A 91 -13.84 -3.33 0.27
CA ARG A 91 -13.48 -4.14 1.43
C ARG A 91 -13.36 -5.64 1.18
N ASP A 92 -14.40 -6.25 0.58
CA ASP A 92 -14.44 -7.71 0.35
C ASP A 92 -13.43 -8.17 -0.71
N VAL A 93 -13.13 -7.30 -1.68
CA VAL A 93 -12.13 -7.55 -2.74
C VAL A 93 -10.73 -7.40 -2.15
N ASP A 94 -10.51 -6.34 -1.37
CA ASP A 94 -9.24 -6.07 -0.70
C ASP A 94 -8.86 -7.21 0.25
N GLU A 95 -9.81 -7.69 1.05
CA GLU A 95 -9.56 -8.83 1.95
C GLU A 95 -9.19 -10.11 1.19
N LYS A 96 -9.85 -10.38 0.05
CA LYS A 96 -9.51 -11.51 -0.82
C LYS A 96 -8.11 -11.36 -1.43
N ALA A 97 -7.75 -10.15 -1.86
CA ALA A 97 -6.42 -9.87 -2.40
C ALA A 97 -5.33 -10.12 -1.34
N LEU A 98 -5.49 -9.59 -0.13
CA LEU A 98 -4.56 -9.85 0.97
C LEU A 98 -4.44 -11.34 1.31
N ASN A 99 -5.58 -12.06 1.37
CA ASN A 99 -5.57 -13.50 1.64
C ASN A 99 -4.85 -14.29 0.52
N ALA A 100 -5.02 -13.91 -0.74
CA ALA A 100 -4.36 -14.56 -1.86
C ALA A 100 -2.84 -14.34 -1.82
N VAL A 101 -2.41 -13.10 -1.60
CA VAL A 101 -0.99 -12.76 -1.44
C VAL A 101 -0.39 -13.52 -0.26
N ALA A 102 -1.05 -13.50 0.92
CA ALA A 102 -0.59 -14.24 2.09
C ALA A 102 -0.42 -15.73 1.79
N ALA A 103 -1.41 -16.35 1.14
CA ALA A 103 -1.35 -17.78 0.82
C ALA A 103 -0.19 -18.13 -0.12
N MET A 104 0.08 -17.28 -1.13
CA MET A 104 1.22 -17.47 -2.03
C MET A 104 2.54 -17.33 -1.30
N VAL A 105 2.74 -16.26 -0.52
CA VAL A 105 3.98 -15.99 0.20
C VAL A 105 4.25 -17.07 1.26
N MET A 106 3.22 -17.45 2.03
CA MET A 106 3.35 -18.52 3.05
C MET A 106 3.68 -19.88 2.44
N ARG A 107 3.14 -20.19 1.27
CA ARG A 107 3.41 -21.45 0.56
C ARG A 107 4.81 -21.48 -0.03
N GLU A 108 5.20 -20.42 -0.72
CA GLU A 108 6.45 -20.37 -1.47
C GLU A 108 7.65 -20.00 -0.61
N LYS A 109 7.44 -19.30 0.51
CA LYS A 109 8.50 -18.83 1.43
C LYS A 109 9.67 -18.20 0.68
N PRO A 110 9.46 -17.13 -0.09
CA PRO A 110 10.52 -16.50 -0.86
C PRO A 110 11.53 -15.80 0.05
N ASP A 111 12.75 -15.62 -0.43
CA ASP A 111 13.78 -14.81 0.23
C ASP A 111 13.46 -13.32 0.09
N LEU A 112 12.87 -12.93 -1.05
CA LEU A 112 12.47 -11.57 -1.37
C LEU A 112 11.14 -11.55 -2.12
N VAL A 113 10.25 -10.65 -1.73
CA VAL A 113 9.03 -10.31 -2.48
C VAL A 113 9.24 -8.96 -3.15
N ILE A 114 9.03 -8.88 -4.46
CA ILE A 114 9.05 -7.60 -5.21
C ILE A 114 7.65 -7.33 -5.75
N ALA A 115 7.02 -6.25 -5.27
CA ALA A 115 5.76 -5.77 -5.82
C ALA A 115 6.06 -4.76 -6.93
N THR A 116 5.79 -5.16 -8.18
CA THR A 116 6.15 -4.39 -9.37
C THR A 116 5.06 -3.42 -9.83
N GLY A 117 4.44 -2.74 -8.87
CA GLY A 117 3.48 -1.67 -9.09
C GLY A 117 2.02 -2.08 -9.00
N ASP A 118 1.19 -1.05 -9.02
CA ASP A 118 -0.26 -1.13 -8.90
C ASP A 118 -0.75 -1.89 -7.66
N ILE A 119 -0.08 -1.61 -6.52
CA ILE A 119 -0.46 -2.14 -5.22
C ILE A 119 -1.77 -1.51 -4.76
N ALA A 120 -1.87 -0.17 -4.88
CA ALA A 120 -3.04 0.59 -4.46
C ALA A 120 -3.83 1.14 -5.66
N PHE A 121 -5.15 0.98 -5.63
CA PHE A 121 -6.06 1.51 -6.67
C PHE A 121 -7.32 2.14 -6.05
N PRO A 122 -7.22 3.35 -5.45
CA PRO A 122 -8.29 4.01 -4.71
C PRO A 122 -9.27 4.73 -5.62
N VAL A 123 -9.93 4.02 -6.51
CA VAL A 123 -10.91 4.61 -7.44
C VAL A 123 -12.22 4.92 -6.70
N PRO A 124 -12.70 6.18 -6.69
CA PRO A 124 -13.82 6.59 -5.85
C PRO A 124 -15.12 5.83 -6.08
N TYR A 125 -15.40 5.42 -7.31
CA TYR A 125 -16.63 4.70 -7.65
C TYR A 125 -16.55 3.17 -7.43
N THR A 126 -15.35 2.62 -7.18
CA THR A 126 -15.14 1.20 -6.86
C THR A 126 -14.62 0.99 -5.44
N ALA A 127 -13.79 1.90 -4.94
CA ALA A 127 -13.24 1.84 -3.59
C ALA A 127 -13.95 2.76 -2.59
N GLY A 128 -14.59 3.85 -3.07
CA GLY A 128 -15.23 4.86 -2.21
C GLY A 128 -14.24 5.81 -1.55
N THR A 129 -13.01 5.88 -2.05
CA THR A 129 -11.94 6.72 -1.51
C THR A 129 -10.97 7.16 -2.60
N PHE A 130 -10.18 8.20 -2.31
CA PHE A 130 -9.03 8.67 -3.07
C PHE A 130 -7.70 8.35 -2.35
N ASN A 131 -7.76 7.65 -1.21
CA ASN A 131 -6.62 7.45 -0.35
C ASN A 131 -5.82 6.20 -0.77
N ASN A 132 -4.77 6.39 -1.57
CA ASN A 132 -3.85 5.34 -1.98
C ASN A 132 -3.00 4.78 -0.83
N HIS A 133 -2.71 5.58 0.19
CA HIS A 133 -1.94 5.15 1.35
C HIS A 133 -2.61 3.99 2.12
N SER A 134 -3.95 3.94 2.18
CA SER A 134 -4.65 2.88 2.91
C SER A 134 -4.38 1.49 2.32
N GLY A 135 -4.42 1.37 0.99
CA GLY A 135 -4.12 0.12 0.28
C GLY A 135 -2.66 -0.29 0.43
N ALA A 136 -1.75 0.67 0.21
CA ALA A 136 -0.31 0.46 0.35
C ALA A 136 0.06 0.03 1.80
N LYS A 137 -0.51 0.69 2.81
CA LYS A 137 -0.27 0.34 4.22
C LYS A 137 -0.82 -1.03 4.59
N ALA A 138 -1.96 -1.44 4.04
CA ALA A 138 -2.50 -2.78 4.27
C ALA A 138 -1.58 -3.86 3.68
N PHE A 139 -1.01 -3.63 2.49
CA PHE A 139 -0.01 -4.51 1.89
C PHE A 139 1.28 -4.53 2.73
N ALA A 140 1.81 -3.38 3.12
CA ALA A 140 3.00 -3.28 3.96
C ALA A 140 2.81 -4.04 5.29
N ASN A 141 1.68 -3.83 5.98
CA ASN A 141 1.34 -4.55 7.21
C ASN A 141 1.31 -6.07 7.00
N LEU A 142 0.79 -6.53 5.86
CA LEU A 142 0.81 -7.96 5.51
C LEU A 142 2.25 -8.48 5.39
N MET A 143 3.12 -7.81 4.64
CA MET A 143 4.51 -8.22 4.46
C MET A 143 5.27 -8.23 5.79
N GLU A 144 5.10 -7.19 6.60
CA GLU A 144 5.69 -7.08 7.94
C GLU A 144 5.20 -8.18 8.88
N SER A 145 3.89 -8.50 8.87
CA SER A 145 3.32 -9.59 9.67
C SER A 145 3.86 -10.96 9.26
N LEU A 146 4.01 -11.20 7.96
CA LEU A 146 4.59 -12.43 7.44
C LEU A 146 6.09 -12.54 7.75
N GLY A 147 6.77 -11.42 7.98
CA GLY A 147 8.19 -11.36 8.29
C GLY A 147 9.08 -11.75 7.12
N VAL A 148 8.65 -11.48 5.89
CA VAL A 148 9.40 -11.69 4.66
C VAL A 148 9.99 -10.38 4.18
N TYR A 149 11.21 -10.38 3.64
CA TYR A 149 11.79 -9.18 3.04
C TYR A 149 11.05 -8.83 1.75
N TRP A 150 10.80 -7.53 1.56
CA TRP A 150 10.01 -7.06 0.44
C TRP A 150 10.48 -5.70 -0.08
N ASP A 151 10.20 -5.46 -1.35
CA ASP A 151 10.49 -4.23 -2.05
C ASP A 151 9.36 -3.87 -3.00
N VAL A 152 9.30 -2.62 -3.44
CA VAL A 152 8.25 -2.12 -4.33
C VAL A 152 8.82 -1.26 -5.45
N THR A 153 8.14 -1.28 -6.60
CA THR A 153 8.23 -0.22 -7.60
C THR A 153 6.86 0.40 -7.80
N PHE A 154 6.81 1.62 -8.34
CA PHE A 154 5.53 2.29 -8.59
C PHE A 154 4.96 1.91 -9.94
N GLY A 155 3.70 1.49 -9.97
CA GLY A 155 2.88 1.40 -11.15
C GLY A 155 2.21 2.72 -11.51
N ASN A 156 1.32 2.69 -12.49
CA ASN A 156 0.61 3.90 -12.90
C ASN A 156 -0.54 4.27 -11.94
N HIS A 157 -1.11 3.31 -11.21
CA HIS A 157 -2.23 3.52 -10.29
C HIS A 157 -1.82 3.89 -8.86
N ASP A 158 -0.59 3.62 -8.45
CA ASP A 158 -0.14 3.86 -7.07
C ASP A 158 -0.15 5.33 -6.67
N ALA A 159 -0.02 6.25 -7.65
CA ALA A 159 -0.02 7.70 -7.42
C ALA A 159 -0.69 8.46 -8.56
N GLU A 160 -1.94 8.13 -8.83
CA GLU A 160 -2.79 8.84 -9.80
C GLU A 160 -3.00 10.30 -9.41
N ALA A 161 -3.25 11.17 -10.39
CA ALA A 161 -3.43 12.61 -10.17
C ALA A 161 -4.58 12.97 -9.19
N TYR A 162 -5.54 12.06 -8.99
CA TYR A 162 -6.63 12.22 -8.03
C TYR A 162 -6.30 11.64 -6.65
N SER A 163 -5.22 10.88 -6.49
CA SER A 163 -4.83 10.26 -5.22
C SER A 163 -4.36 11.30 -4.21
N TYR A 164 -4.53 11.02 -2.92
CA TYR A 164 -4.14 11.95 -1.85
C TYR A 164 -2.63 12.10 -1.71
N PHE A 165 -1.86 11.06 -2.05
CA PHE A 165 -0.42 11.04 -1.91
C PHE A 165 0.24 10.85 -3.28
N ASP A 166 1.20 11.69 -3.60
CA ASP A 166 2.05 11.58 -4.77
C ASP A 166 3.16 10.52 -4.58
N ARG A 167 3.96 10.28 -5.62
CA ARG A 167 5.05 9.28 -5.58
C ARG A 167 6.10 9.60 -4.54
N LYS A 168 6.36 10.89 -4.30
CA LYS A 168 7.32 11.31 -3.28
C LYS A 168 6.83 10.90 -1.89
N ALA A 169 5.62 11.29 -1.53
CA ALA A 169 5.03 10.96 -0.23
C ALA A 169 4.88 9.44 -0.04
N MET A 170 4.59 8.70 -1.11
CA MET A 170 4.54 7.23 -1.05
C MET A 170 5.94 6.61 -0.90
N GLY A 171 6.98 7.19 -1.52
CA GLY A 171 8.37 6.79 -1.31
C GLY A 171 8.80 7.00 0.14
N GLU A 172 8.58 8.19 0.68
CA GLU A 172 8.83 8.51 2.10
C GLU A 172 8.10 7.55 3.06
N PHE A 173 6.89 7.12 2.70
CA PHE A 173 6.14 6.11 3.45
C PHE A 173 6.85 4.76 3.45
N TYR A 174 7.30 4.25 2.29
CA TYR A 174 7.99 2.95 2.21
C TYR A 174 9.38 2.95 2.85
N GLU A 175 10.06 4.10 2.90
CA GLU A 175 11.35 4.27 3.59
C GLU A 175 11.22 4.49 5.11
N SER A 176 9.99 4.53 5.65
CA SER A 176 9.79 4.82 7.05
C SER A 176 10.37 3.74 7.97
N GLU A 177 10.88 4.14 9.13
CA GLU A 177 11.45 3.24 10.15
C GLU A 177 10.41 2.28 10.78
N GLU A 178 9.12 2.44 10.44
CA GLU A 178 8.08 1.53 10.92
C GLU A 178 8.16 0.13 10.28
N PHE A 179 8.84 0.01 9.12
CA PHE A 179 8.98 -1.24 8.38
C PHE A 179 10.35 -1.88 8.61
N LYS A 180 10.32 -3.07 9.16
CA LYS A 180 11.53 -3.85 9.45
C LYS A 180 12.03 -4.65 8.24
N TYR A 181 11.11 -5.08 7.40
CA TYR A 181 11.38 -6.00 6.30
C TYR A 181 11.34 -5.31 4.93
N CYS A 182 10.95 -4.03 4.85
CA CYS A 182 10.97 -3.24 3.62
C CYS A 182 12.40 -2.86 3.24
N LEU A 183 12.76 -3.09 1.98
CA LEU A 183 14.08 -2.76 1.44
C LEU A 183 14.05 -1.57 0.49
N PHE A 184 12.89 -0.92 0.33
CA PHE A 184 12.71 0.20 -0.57
C PHE A 184 13.69 1.34 -0.27
N GLN A 185 14.22 1.94 -1.33
CA GLN A 185 15.02 3.15 -1.30
C GLN A 185 14.59 4.08 -2.43
N SER A 186 14.40 5.35 -2.15
CA SER A 186 13.97 6.35 -3.16
C SER A 186 14.99 6.49 -4.30
N GLY A 187 16.25 6.24 -4.01
CA GLY A 187 17.35 6.36 -4.98
C GLY A 187 18.02 7.72 -4.99
N PRO A 188 18.97 7.95 -5.91
CA PRO A 188 19.74 9.18 -6.01
C PRO A 188 18.87 10.38 -6.42
N GLU A 189 19.12 11.56 -5.83
CA GLU A 189 18.37 12.79 -6.11
C GLU A 189 18.52 13.32 -7.55
N ASP A 190 19.58 12.93 -8.24
CA ASP A 190 19.88 13.33 -9.62
C ASP A 190 19.27 12.40 -10.68
N VAL A 191 18.59 11.33 -10.24
CA VAL A 191 17.82 10.41 -11.09
C VAL A 191 16.34 10.70 -10.96
N ASP A 192 15.66 10.97 -12.07
CA ASP A 192 14.23 11.25 -12.07
C ASP A 192 13.43 10.02 -11.65
N GLY A 193 12.42 10.24 -10.79
CA GLY A 193 11.55 9.20 -10.24
C GLY A 193 11.93 8.77 -8.82
N TYR A 194 11.28 7.72 -8.34
CA TYR A 194 11.47 7.15 -6.98
C TYR A 194 11.54 5.63 -7.08
N GLY A 195 12.39 5.02 -6.26
CA GLY A 195 12.63 3.58 -6.27
C GLY A 195 13.77 3.17 -7.20
N ASN A 196 14.69 4.09 -7.51
CA ASN A 196 15.87 3.84 -8.33
C ASN A 196 17.02 3.28 -7.48
N HIS A 197 16.95 1.99 -7.17
CA HIS A 197 17.97 1.29 -6.39
C HIS A 197 18.16 -0.14 -6.88
N THR A 198 19.17 -0.80 -6.35
CA THR A 198 19.47 -2.21 -6.64
C THR A 198 19.54 -3.02 -5.36
N ILE A 199 19.14 -4.28 -5.43
CA ILE A 199 19.34 -5.27 -4.39
C ILE A 199 20.23 -6.37 -4.98
N GLU A 200 21.44 -6.51 -4.47
CA GLU A 200 22.41 -7.46 -4.98
C GLU A 200 22.30 -8.82 -4.28
N VAL A 201 22.59 -9.89 -5.00
CA VAL A 201 22.83 -11.23 -4.40
C VAL A 201 24.29 -11.60 -4.63
N LYS A 202 25.02 -11.84 -3.55
CA LYS A 202 26.45 -12.18 -3.56
C LYS A 202 26.64 -13.61 -3.08
N ASN A 203 27.65 -14.27 -3.60
CA ASN A 203 28.09 -15.54 -3.00
C ASN A 203 29.01 -15.29 -1.78
N SER A 204 29.40 -16.36 -1.07
CA SER A 204 30.29 -16.27 0.10
C SER A 204 31.68 -15.66 -0.20
N LYS A 205 32.06 -15.54 -1.48
CA LYS A 205 33.32 -14.89 -1.94
C LYS A 205 33.12 -13.41 -2.27
N GLY A 206 31.92 -12.86 -2.07
CA GLY A 206 31.57 -11.48 -2.39
C GLY A 206 31.38 -11.22 -3.89
N ILE A 207 31.22 -12.25 -4.71
CA ILE A 207 30.97 -12.11 -6.14
C ILE A 207 29.46 -11.93 -6.34
N ILE A 208 29.06 -10.85 -7.00
CA ILE A 208 27.66 -10.60 -7.36
C ILE A 208 27.23 -11.66 -8.36
N THR A 209 26.17 -12.37 -8.06
CA THR A 209 25.57 -13.43 -8.88
C THR A 209 24.28 -12.94 -9.56
N GLN A 210 23.57 -11.99 -8.90
CA GLN A 210 22.35 -11.35 -9.39
C GLN A 210 22.28 -9.91 -8.87
N ALA A 211 21.62 -9.01 -9.64
CA ALA A 211 21.31 -7.65 -9.24
C ALA A 211 20.02 -7.16 -9.93
#